data_ebe05b4fcfb3511c7642fbe900bde4dc
#
_entry.id   ebe05b4fcfb3511c7642fbe900bde4dc
#
_cell.length_a   1.000
_cell.length_b   1.000
_cell.length_c   1.000
_cell.angle_alpha   90.00
_cell.angle_beta   90.00
_cell.angle_gamma   90.00
#
_symmetry.space_group_name_H-M   'P 1'
#
loop_
_entity.id
_entity.type
_entity.pdbx_description
1 polymer ?
#
loop_
_entity_poly.entity_id
_entity_poly.type
_entity_poly.pdbx_seq_one_letter_code
_entity_poly.pdbx_strand_id
1 'polypeptide(L)'
;MKKTLLAAAAALACASAAMADPVAGTWKTAPGDTGGYLHVTISPCGAAICGTIKEAYDKNGKVSAGYEHKGKKMLWDMKADGGGAYSGGKIWAPDSDKTYKSKMKLSGAKLNVKGCVAGGMICRGQDWTRIN
;
A
#
# COMPACT_ATOMS: atom_id res chain seq x y z
N MET A 1 20.58 -34.29 -42.74
CA MET A 1 20.19 -34.03 -42.16
C MET A 1 20.00 -33.30 -41.27
N LYS A 2 19.76 -32.94 -40.93
CA LYS A 2 19.44 -32.38 -40.20
C LYS A 2 19.21 -31.81 -39.29
N LYS A 3 18.99 -31.45 -38.80
CA LYS A 3 18.64 -31.00 -37.99
C LYS A 3 18.30 -30.27 -37.24
N THR A 4 17.97 -29.91 -36.75
CA THR A 4 17.49 -29.32 -36.11
C THR A 4 17.30 -28.68 -35.15
N LEU A 5 17.09 -28.38 -34.69
CA LEU A 5 16.79 -27.88 -33.87
C LEU A 5 16.52 -27.10 -33.11
N LEU A 6 16.21 -26.83 -32.55
CA LEU A 6 15.82 -26.29 -31.88
C LEU A 6 15.60 -25.53 -31.14
N ALA A 7 15.35 -25.28 -30.71
CA ALA A 7 15.08 -24.61 -30.22
C ALA A 7 14.57 -24.17 -29.29
N ALA A 8 14.21 -23.96 -28.92
CA ALA A 8 13.60 -23.83 -28.07
C ALA A 8 13.69 -23.01 -27.16
N ALA A 9 13.76 -22.97 -26.71
CA ALA A 9 13.91 -22.34 -25.86
C ALA A 9 13.34 -21.35 -25.40
N ALA A 10 13.36 -20.84 -25.36
CA ALA A 10 12.82 -19.94 -25.05
C ALA A 10 12.09 -19.70 -24.09
N ALA A 11 11.67 -19.51 -23.90
CA ALA A 11 10.84 -19.45 -23.18
C ALA A 11 10.92 -19.04 -22.06
N LEU A 12 10.80 -18.89 -21.60
CA LEU A 12 10.87 -18.74 -20.60
C LEU A 12 10.90 -17.67 -19.98
N ALA A 13 11.29 -17.19 -19.97
CA ALA A 13 11.44 -16.11 -19.37
C ALA A 13 10.37 -15.39 -18.85
N CYS A 14 9.40 -15.36 -19.34
CA CYS A 14 8.30 -14.61 -18.95
C CYS A 14 7.89 -14.81 -17.55
N ALA A 15 8.34 -15.82 -16.98
CA ALA A 15 7.90 -16.12 -15.65
C ALA A 15 8.19 -15.03 -14.67
N SER A 16 9.23 -14.29 -14.89
CA SER A 16 9.59 -13.28 -13.93
C SER A 16 8.59 -12.15 -13.79
N ALA A 17 7.68 -12.04 -14.71
CA ALA A 17 6.78 -10.92 -14.68
C ALA A 17 5.79 -10.93 -13.53
N ALA A 18 5.69 -12.03 -12.83
CA ALA A 18 4.64 -12.19 -11.83
C ALA A 18 5.00 -11.68 -10.45
N MET A 19 6.12 -10.99 -10.30
CA MET A 19 6.54 -10.58 -8.98
C MET A 19 5.64 -9.49 -8.41
N ALA A 20 5.19 -9.71 -7.18
CA ALA A 20 4.42 -8.72 -6.48
C ALA A 20 5.30 -7.56 -6.06
N ASP A 21 4.73 -6.38 -5.94
CA ASP A 21 5.43 -5.23 -5.40
C ASP A 21 5.77 -5.50 -3.93
N PRO A 22 6.98 -5.12 -3.48
CA PRO A 22 7.37 -5.35 -2.08
C PRO A 22 6.44 -4.75 -1.05
N VAL A 23 5.69 -3.71 -1.39
CA VAL A 23 4.77 -3.07 -0.45
C VAL A 23 3.44 -3.80 -0.39
N ALA A 24 3.16 -4.73 -1.28
CA ALA A 24 1.92 -5.48 -1.27
C ALA A 24 1.79 -6.30 0.00
N GLY A 25 0.60 -6.33 0.57
CA GLY A 25 0.33 -7.08 1.79
C GLY A 25 -0.64 -6.34 2.70
N THR A 26 -0.75 -6.81 3.93
CA THR A 26 -1.62 -6.22 4.93
C THR A 26 -0.80 -5.44 5.95
N TRP A 27 -1.24 -4.23 6.24
CA TRP A 27 -0.53 -3.31 7.09
C TRP A 27 -1.43 -2.81 8.21
N LYS A 28 -0.84 -2.65 9.41
CA LYS A 28 -1.53 -2.08 10.56
C LYS A 28 -1.15 -0.60 10.65
N THR A 29 -2.15 0.27 10.65
CA THR A 29 -1.90 1.71 10.74
C THR A 29 -1.45 2.10 12.14
N ALA A 30 -0.91 3.30 12.28
CA ALA A 30 -0.68 3.88 13.59
C ALA A 30 -2.04 4.14 14.26
N PRO A 31 -2.08 4.14 15.61
CA PRO A 31 -3.33 4.41 16.31
C PRO A 31 -3.84 5.83 16.02
N GLY A 32 -5.15 5.95 15.93
CA GLY A 32 -5.81 7.24 15.85
C GLY A 32 -5.99 7.86 17.23
N ASP A 33 -6.77 8.94 17.29
CA ASP A 33 -6.94 9.71 18.53
C ASP A 33 -7.55 8.91 19.67
N THR A 34 -8.39 7.93 19.35
CA THR A 34 -9.02 7.09 20.36
C THR A 34 -8.28 5.77 20.61
N GLY A 35 -7.13 5.60 19.96
CA GLY A 35 -6.33 4.38 20.10
C GLY A 35 -6.68 3.27 19.13
N GLY A 36 -7.75 3.43 18.36
CA GLY A 36 -8.12 2.44 17.34
C GLY A 36 -7.19 2.49 16.14
N TYR A 37 -7.22 1.43 15.34
CA TYR A 37 -6.36 1.35 14.16
C TYR A 37 -7.06 0.55 13.06
N LEU A 38 -6.47 0.60 11.87
CA LEU A 38 -6.99 -0.11 10.70
C LEU A 38 -5.99 -1.15 10.22
N HIS A 39 -6.50 -2.20 9.62
CA HIS A 39 -5.72 -3.04 8.72
C HIS A 39 -6.02 -2.60 7.29
N VAL A 40 -4.99 -2.36 6.52
CA VAL A 40 -5.09 -1.90 5.14
C VAL A 40 -4.40 -2.91 4.24
N THR A 41 -5.09 -3.36 3.21
CA THR A 41 -4.50 -4.23 2.20
C THR A 41 -3.96 -3.39 1.08
N ILE A 42 -2.65 -3.48 0.84
CA ILE A 42 -2.00 -2.77 -0.26
C ILE A 42 -1.73 -3.76 -1.37
N SER A 43 -2.05 -3.37 -2.59
CA SER A 43 -1.89 -4.22 -3.77
C SER A 43 -1.77 -3.39 -5.04
N PRO A 44 -1.28 -3.99 -6.12
CA PRO A 44 -1.25 -3.32 -7.41
C PRO A 44 -2.66 -2.95 -7.87
N CYS A 45 -2.74 -1.82 -8.54
CA CYS A 45 -3.99 -1.22 -8.98
C CYS A 45 -3.71 -0.61 -10.35
N GLY A 46 -3.68 -1.46 -11.37
CA GLY A 46 -3.16 -1.06 -12.67
C GLY A 46 -1.66 -0.85 -12.59
N ALA A 47 -1.18 0.26 -13.13
CA ALA A 47 0.25 0.59 -13.11
C ALA A 47 0.69 1.23 -11.78
N ALA A 48 -0.23 1.40 -10.84
CA ALA A 48 0.04 2.04 -9.55
C ALA A 48 -0.27 1.10 -8.40
N ILE A 49 -0.11 1.60 -7.19
CA ILE A 49 -0.39 0.88 -5.95
C ILE A 49 -1.57 1.54 -5.25
N CYS A 50 -2.48 0.72 -4.75
CA CYS A 50 -3.65 1.17 -3.98
C CYS A 50 -3.69 0.46 -2.63
N GLY A 51 -4.40 1.06 -1.68
CA GLY A 51 -4.66 0.46 -0.38
C GLY A 51 -6.14 0.54 -0.03
N THR A 52 -6.70 -0.55 0.44
CA THR A 52 -8.12 -0.66 0.79
C THR A 52 -8.25 -1.03 2.25
N ILE A 53 -9.16 -0.39 2.95
CA ILE A 53 -9.41 -0.70 4.37
C ILE A 53 -10.01 -2.09 4.47
N LYS A 54 -9.28 -2.99 5.13
CA LYS A 54 -9.71 -4.37 5.30
C LYS A 54 -10.54 -4.55 6.56
N GLU A 55 -10.13 -3.91 7.65
CA GLU A 55 -10.80 -4.05 8.93
C GLU A 55 -10.43 -2.90 9.85
N ALA A 56 -11.29 -2.61 10.82
CA ALA A 56 -11.02 -1.63 11.86
C ALA A 56 -11.04 -2.28 13.22
N TYR A 57 -10.19 -1.80 14.11
CA TYR A 57 -10.02 -2.34 15.46
C TYR A 57 -10.06 -1.22 16.48
N ASP A 58 -10.58 -1.50 17.66
CA ASP A 58 -10.53 -0.54 18.76
C ASP A 58 -9.16 -0.59 19.46
N LYS A 59 -8.97 0.24 20.45
CA LYS A 59 -7.68 0.32 21.18
C LYS A 59 -7.30 -0.98 21.88
N ASN A 60 -8.25 -1.87 22.10
CA ASN A 60 -8.02 -3.15 22.76
C ASN A 60 -7.80 -4.28 21.74
N GLY A 61 -7.76 -3.96 20.47
CA GLY A 61 -7.56 -4.96 19.42
C GLY A 61 -8.80 -5.72 19.04
N LYS A 62 -9.97 -5.24 19.45
CA LYS A 62 -11.23 -5.84 19.07
C LYS A 62 -11.73 -5.27 17.76
N VAL A 63 -12.27 -6.13 16.91
CA VAL A 63 -12.88 -5.68 15.66
C VAL A 63 -14.02 -4.70 15.97
N SER A 64 -14.00 -3.56 15.30
CA SER A 64 -15.06 -2.56 15.41
C SER A 64 -16.17 -2.98 14.47
N ALA A 65 -17.13 -3.73 14.99
CA ALA A 65 -18.24 -4.22 14.22
C ALA A 65 -19.03 -3.02 13.65
N GLY A 66 -19.42 -3.12 12.39
CA GLY A 66 -20.20 -2.06 11.78
C GLY A 66 -19.42 -0.85 11.32
N TYR A 67 -18.10 -0.93 11.29
CA TYR A 67 -17.28 0.18 10.77
C TYR A 67 -17.69 0.47 9.32
N GLU A 68 -18.14 1.69 9.08
CA GLU A 68 -18.78 2.03 7.80
C GLU A 68 -17.81 2.15 6.62
N HIS A 69 -16.53 2.30 6.89
CA HIS A 69 -15.54 2.51 5.82
C HIS A 69 -14.78 1.23 5.42
N LYS A 70 -15.20 0.09 5.94
CA LYS A 70 -14.62 -1.18 5.55
C LYS A 70 -14.82 -1.39 4.06
N GLY A 71 -13.75 -1.74 3.35
CA GLY A 71 -13.76 -1.94 1.92
C GLY A 71 -13.49 -0.69 1.10
N LYS A 72 -13.36 0.47 1.73
CA LYS A 72 -13.09 1.71 1.01
C LYS A 72 -11.63 1.87 0.71
N LYS A 73 -11.34 2.45 -0.45
CA LYS A 73 -9.99 2.77 -0.86
C LYS A 73 -9.46 3.93 -0.04
N MET A 74 -8.30 3.76 0.57
CA MET A 74 -7.68 4.75 1.43
C MET A 74 -6.44 5.36 0.79
N LEU A 75 -5.70 4.57 0.00
CA LEU A 75 -4.53 4.99 -0.74
C LEU A 75 -4.73 4.70 -2.22
N TRP A 76 -4.28 5.59 -3.09
CA TRP A 76 -4.34 5.31 -4.53
C TRP A 76 -3.27 6.09 -5.29
N ASP A 77 -3.04 5.67 -6.53
CA ASP A 77 -2.10 6.30 -7.48
C ASP A 77 -0.65 6.37 -6.99
N MET A 78 -0.27 5.52 -6.05
CA MET A 78 1.11 5.47 -5.60
C MET A 78 1.99 4.82 -6.65
N LYS A 79 3.08 5.47 -7.01
CA LYS A 79 4.02 4.95 -7.99
C LYS A 79 5.37 4.72 -7.35
N ALA A 80 5.96 3.57 -7.66
CA ALA A 80 7.27 3.22 -7.15
C ALA A 80 8.34 4.10 -7.78
N ASP A 81 9.17 4.71 -6.94
CA ASP A 81 10.30 5.54 -7.39
C ASP A 81 11.62 4.79 -7.29
N GLY A 82 11.62 3.58 -6.74
CA GLY A 82 12.81 2.81 -6.48
C GLY A 82 13.31 2.98 -5.05
N GLY A 83 14.07 2.00 -4.57
CA GLY A 83 14.64 2.05 -3.23
C GLY A 83 13.62 2.05 -2.11
N GLY A 84 12.42 1.56 -2.35
CA GLY A 84 11.37 1.55 -1.34
C GLY A 84 10.54 2.82 -1.25
N ALA A 85 10.82 3.81 -2.09
CA ALA A 85 10.08 5.08 -2.10
C ALA A 85 8.90 5.02 -3.06
N TYR A 86 7.81 5.64 -2.68
CA TYR A 86 6.60 5.75 -3.50
C TYR A 86 6.08 7.17 -3.42
N SER A 87 5.58 7.70 -4.52
CA SER A 87 5.08 9.06 -4.56
C SER A 87 3.97 9.23 -5.60
N GLY A 88 3.46 10.43 -5.70
CA GLY A 88 2.45 10.80 -6.69
C GLY A 88 1.05 10.35 -6.37
N GLY A 89 0.84 9.77 -5.22
CA GLY A 89 -0.46 9.27 -4.82
C GLY A 89 -1.24 10.17 -3.91
N LYS A 90 -2.32 9.63 -3.39
CA LYS A 90 -3.21 10.31 -2.45
C LYS A 90 -3.62 9.37 -1.34
N ILE A 91 -3.93 9.97 -0.21
CA ILE A 91 -4.47 9.27 0.95
C ILE A 91 -5.72 9.98 1.44
N TRP A 92 -6.74 9.19 1.74
CA TRP A 92 -7.97 9.67 2.35
C TRP A 92 -7.95 9.33 3.83
N ALA A 93 -8.21 10.35 4.67
CA ALA A 93 -8.25 10.19 6.12
C ALA A 93 -9.71 10.01 6.56
N PRO A 94 -10.10 8.82 7.00
CA PRO A 94 -11.51 8.58 7.38
C PRO A 94 -12.02 9.49 8.49
N ASP A 95 -11.16 9.81 9.45
CA ASP A 95 -11.57 10.59 10.62
C ASP A 95 -12.00 12.00 10.28
N SER A 96 -11.41 12.59 9.27
CA SER A 96 -11.70 13.96 8.87
C SER A 96 -12.35 14.08 7.51
N ASP A 97 -12.48 12.96 6.79
CA ASP A 97 -12.99 12.92 5.42
C ASP A 97 -12.22 13.88 4.52
N LYS A 98 -10.91 13.90 4.66
CA LYS A 98 -10.03 14.74 3.85
C LYS A 98 -9.06 13.89 3.06
N THR A 99 -8.72 14.37 1.86
CA THR A 99 -7.78 13.70 0.98
C THR A 99 -6.53 14.57 0.86
N TYR A 100 -5.38 13.93 0.96
CA TYR A 100 -4.08 14.59 0.91
C TYR A 100 -3.22 13.98 -0.18
N LYS A 101 -2.28 14.75 -0.70
CA LYS A 101 -1.19 14.17 -1.47
C LYS A 101 -0.42 13.24 -0.53
N SER A 102 0.07 12.14 -1.08
CA SER A 102 0.72 11.13 -0.25
C SER A 102 1.97 10.59 -0.89
N LYS A 103 2.91 10.21 -0.04
CA LYS A 103 4.09 9.47 -0.42
C LYS A 103 4.42 8.50 0.70
N MET A 104 5.19 7.47 0.36
CA MET A 104 5.51 6.41 1.29
C MET A 104 6.97 6.00 1.18
N LYS A 105 7.48 5.41 2.25
CA LYS A 105 8.81 4.81 2.26
C LYS A 105 8.73 3.47 2.96
N LEU A 106 9.10 2.43 2.23
CA LEU A 106 9.16 1.07 2.76
C LEU A 106 10.54 0.81 3.33
N SER A 107 10.58 0.27 4.55
CA SER A 107 11.83 -0.09 5.21
C SER A 107 11.58 -1.36 6.02
N GLY A 108 11.84 -2.52 5.42
CA GLY A 108 11.57 -3.80 6.05
C GLY A 108 10.10 -4.00 6.34
N ALA A 109 9.78 -4.23 7.60
CA ALA A 109 8.40 -4.45 8.04
C ALA A 109 7.67 -3.15 8.40
N LYS A 110 8.27 -2.01 8.09
CA LYS A 110 7.65 -0.71 8.36
C LYS A 110 7.40 0.05 7.07
N LEU A 111 6.28 0.74 7.04
CA LEU A 111 5.93 1.60 5.92
C LEU A 111 5.59 2.97 6.50
N ASN A 112 6.43 3.96 6.22
CA ASN A 112 6.13 5.33 6.60
C ASN A 112 5.22 5.91 5.54
N VAL A 113 4.02 6.30 5.95
CA VAL A 113 2.99 6.85 5.06
C VAL A 113 2.77 8.30 5.42
N LYS A 114 2.89 9.18 4.44
CA LYS A 114 2.77 10.62 4.65
C LYS A 114 1.55 11.18 3.92
N GLY A 115 0.90 12.12 4.59
CA GLY A 115 -0.08 12.99 3.97
C GLY A 115 0.48 14.40 3.93
N CYS A 116 0.33 15.08 2.81
CA CYS A 116 0.98 16.37 2.58
C CYS A 116 -0.02 17.43 2.17
N VAL A 117 0.24 18.67 2.60
CA VAL A 117 -0.54 19.85 2.23
C VAL A 117 0.40 20.89 1.63
N ALA A 118 -0.14 22.04 1.25
CA ALA A 118 0.62 23.16 0.69
C ALA A 118 1.43 22.73 -0.55
N GLY A 119 0.79 21.99 -1.47
CA GLY A 119 1.45 21.56 -2.68
C GLY A 119 2.49 20.46 -2.47
N GLY A 120 2.42 19.78 -1.34
CA GLY A 120 3.38 18.73 -1.01
C GLY A 120 4.54 19.20 -0.15
N MET A 121 4.54 20.43 0.28
CA MET A 121 5.65 21.00 1.04
C MET A 121 5.60 20.67 2.53
N ILE A 122 4.42 20.47 3.09
CA ILE A 122 4.26 20.15 4.50
C ILE A 122 3.65 18.78 4.61
N CYS A 123 4.40 17.83 5.17
CA CYS A 123 3.98 16.45 5.27
C CYS A 123 4.01 15.97 6.72
N ARG A 124 3.03 15.13 7.06
CA ARG A 124 3.04 14.39 8.31
C ARG A 124 3.02 12.91 7.99
N GLY A 125 3.91 12.18 8.64
CA GLY A 125 4.02 10.74 8.44
C GLY A 125 3.61 9.96 9.65
N GLN A 126 3.23 8.73 9.40
CA GLN A 126 3.04 7.74 10.46
C GLN A 126 3.60 6.42 9.98
N ASP A 127 4.03 5.58 10.91
CA ASP A 127 4.55 4.28 10.58
C ASP A 127 3.46 3.23 10.65
N TRP A 128 3.30 2.50 9.56
CA TRP A 128 2.46 1.32 9.51
C TRP A 128 3.34 0.09 9.65
N THR A 129 2.83 -0.95 10.28
CA THR A 129 3.57 -2.18 10.53
C THR A 129 2.98 -3.31 9.69
N ARG A 130 3.86 -4.09 9.06
CA ARG A 130 3.42 -5.22 8.23
C ARG A 130 2.80 -6.31 9.11
N ILE A 131 1.63 -6.76 8.70
CA ILE A 131 0.94 -7.89 9.34
C ILE A 131 1.25 -9.16 8.55
N ASN A 132 1.19 -9.07 7.22
CA ASN A 132 1.63 -10.19 6.38
C ASN A 132 1.85 -9.80 4.91
#